data_6e62675c865528a4066d6ec6210c8548
#
_entry.id   6e62675c865528a4066d6ec6210c8548
#
_cell.length_a   1.000
_cell.length_b   1.000
_cell.length_c   1.000
_cell.angle_alpha   90.00
_cell.angle_beta   90.00
_cell.angle_gamma   90.00
#
_symmetry.space_group_name_H-M   'P 1'
#
loop_
_entity.id
_entity.type
_entity.pdbx_description
1 polymer ?
#
loop_
_entity_poly.entity_id
_entity_poly.type
_entity_poly.pdbx_seq_one_letter_code
_entity_poly.pdbx_strand_id
1 'polypeptide(L)'
;MTGAFRSSGKAARFADLVESVQHCDLCPRLCARRKVLSGANGNVESKVLFVAEAPGRLGADRTGVPLYGDRTGDNFEALLGNVNWHREQVFVTNAILCNPQDDHGNNRTPTSEEIANCSAYLEMVINLVEPAIVVTLGATALSAVAHIWPHGLELREDAAKVIPWGTAKLMPLYHPGPRATIHRSLIKQRSDFTRLAQLVHPASGLLQRKPKPAVTLPPIHAIPGGASVAEEPR
;
A
#
# COMPACT_ATOMS: atom_id res chain seq x y z
N MET A 1 45.55 5.41 7.29
CA MET A 1 44.26 5.91 7.84
C MET A 1 43.12 5.16 7.12
N THR A 2 42.71 4.03 7.67
CA THR A 2 41.64 3.19 7.11
C THR A 2 40.33 3.74 7.61
N GLY A 3 39.62 4.53 6.76
CA GLY A 3 38.28 5.00 7.02
C GLY A 3 37.33 3.81 7.05
N ALA A 4 36.81 3.47 8.22
CA ALA A 4 35.75 2.51 8.39
C ALA A 4 34.54 3.00 7.64
N PHE A 5 34.18 2.35 6.51
CA PHE A 5 32.87 2.44 5.90
C PHE A 5 31.85 1.98 6.96
N ARG A 6 31.24 2.91 7.64
CA ARG A 6 30.04 2.64 8.43
C ARG A 6 28.99 2.18 7.43
N SER A 7 28.65 0.90 7.43
CA SER A 7 27.46 0.39 6.76
C SER A 7 26.27 1.18 7.30
N SER A 8 25.79 2.15 6.54
CA SER A 8 24.57 2.88 6.90
C SER A 8 23.41 1.87 6.87
N GLY A 9 22.64 1.76 7.94
CA GLY A 9 21.48 0.86 7.99
C GLY A 9 20.45 1.19 6.88
N LYS A 10 19.54 0.29 6.55
CA LYS A 10 18.52 0.50 5.51
C LYS A 10 17.79 1.84 5.66
N ALA A 11 17.48 2.26 6.90
CA ALA A 11 16.80 3.52 7.18
C ALA A 11 17.61 4.75 6.70
N ALA A 12 18.94 4.76 6.91
CA ALA A 12 19.79 5.85 6.45
C ALA A 12 19.89 5.87 4.92
N ARG A 13 20.09 4.72 4.27
CA ARG A 13 20.09 4.61 2.80
C ARG A 13 18.74 5.02 2.20
N PHE A 14 17.64 4.75 2.90
CA PHE A 14 16.32 5.19 2.48
C PHE A 14 16.18 6.71 2.58
N ALA A 15 16.70 7.33 3.63
CA ALA A 15 16.71 8.80 3.76
C ALA A 15 17.49 9.47 2.62
N ASP A 16 18.66 8.92 2.24
CA ASP A 16 19.47 9.40 1.12
C ASP A 16 18.69 9.26 -0.22
N LEU A 17 17.98 8.14 -0.41
CA LEU A 17 17.12 7.94 -1.58
C LEU A 17 15.97 8.94 -1.62
N VAL A 18 15.31 9.19 -0.49
CA VAL A 18 14.24 10.19 -0.38
C VAL A 18 14.76 11.57 -0.79
N GLU A 19 15.92 11.97 -0.26
CA GLU A 19 16.55 13.25 -0.61
C GLU A 19 16.83 13.35 -2.12
N SER A 20 17.42 12.32 -2.72
CA SER A 20 17.66 12.26 -4.17
C SER A 20 16.36 12.41 -4.97
N VAL A 21 15.29 11.71 -4.57
CA VAL A 21 13.98 11.79 -5.23
C VAL A 21 13.38 13.19 -5.14
N GLN A 22 13.52 13.89 -4.01
CA GLN A 22 12.96 15.25 -3.87
C GLN A 22 13.57 16.24 -4.89
N HIS A 23 14.80 16.02 -5.32
CA HIS A 23 15.52 16.86 -6.31
C HIS A 23 15.36 16.35 -7.76
N CYS A 24 14.56 15.32 -8.01
CA CYS A 24 14.38 14.74 -9.34
C CYS A 24 13.68 15.72 -10.29
N ASP A 25 14.24 15.92 -11.49
CA ASP A 25 13.77 16.78 -12.56
C ASP A 25 13.63 16.05 -13.93
N LEU A 26 13.72 14.73 -13.94
CA LEU A 26 13.72 13.89 -15.15
C LEU A 26 12.45 14.03 -16.01
N CYS A 27 11.33 14.49 -15.44
CA CYS A 27 10.08 14.66 -16.14
C CYS A 27 9.67 16.14 -16.15
N PRO A 28 9.96 16.93 -17.20
CA PRO A 28 9.72 18.39 -17.22
C PRO A 28 8.29 18.79 -16.86
N ARG A 29 7.27 18.00 -17.28
CA ARG A 29 5.86 18.27 -16.96
C ARG A 29 5.50 17.95 -15.49
N LEU A 30 6.35 17.22 -14.77
CA LEU A 30 6.10 16.72 -13.41
C LEU A 30 7.10 17.25 -12.37
N CYS A 31 8.18 17.92 -12.78
CA CYS A 31 9.27 18.36 -11.89
C CYS A 31 8.79 19.24 -10.73
N ALA A 32 7.76 20.07 -10.94
CA ALA A 32 7.15 20.90 -9.92
C ALA A 32 6.12 20.16 -9.03
N ARG A 33 5.82 18.88 -9.31
CA ARG A 33 4.87 18.09 -8.53
C ARG A 33 5.52 17.54 -7.28
N ARG A 34 4.70 17.23 -6.28
CA ARG A 34 5.15 16.49 -5.09
C ARG A 34 5.71 15.13 -5.49
N LYS A 35 6.89 14.80 -4.96
CA LYS A 35 7.46 13.46 -5.04
C LYS A 35 7.00 12.67 -3.83
N VAL A 36 6.21 11.62 -4.06
CA VAL A 36 5.61 10.81 -2.99
C VAL A 36 6.54 9.66 -2.65
N LEU A 37 7.62 9.98 -1.94
CA LEU A 37 8.51 9.03 -1.30
C LEU A 37 8.99 9.65 0.02
N SER A 38 8.72 8.96 1.13
CA SER A 38 9.06 9.40 2.48
C SER A 38 8.90 8.24 3.48
N GLY A 39 9.14 8.47 4.76
CA GLY A 39 8.83 7.50 5.82
C GLY A 39 7.35 7.07 5.86
N ALA A 40 6.44 7.83 5.26
CA ALA A 40 5.02 7.47 5.15
C ALA A 40 4.73 6.35 4.13
N ASN A 41 5.73 5.90 3.37
CA ASN A 41 5.61 4.73 2.50
C ASN A 41 5.53 3.41 3.28
N GLY A 42 5.95 3.37 4.55
CA GLY A 42 5.88 2.22 5.42
C GLY A 42 7.25 1.72 5.89
N ASN A 43 7.31 0.47 6.31
CA ASN A 43 8.49 -0.13 6.90
C ASN A 43 9.47 -0.63 5.84
N VAL A 44 10.70 -0.13 5.81
CA VAL A 44 11.77 -0.57 4.89
C VAL A 44 12.21 -2.03 5.12
N GLU A 45 11.87 -2.63 6.26
CA GLU A 45 12.12 -4.04 6.54
C GLU A 45 10.93 -4.95 6.17
N SER A 46 9.93 -4.40 5.48
CA SER A 46 8.73 -5.15 5.11
C SER A 46 9.02 -6.30 4.15
N LYS A 47 8.32 -7.41 4.35
CA LYS A 47 8.35 -8.56 3.44
C LYS A 47 7.40 -8.39 2.25
N VAL A 48 6.49 -7.42 2.30
CA VAL A 48 5.52 -7.13 1.25
C VAL A 48 5.69 -5.69 0.77
N LEU A 49 5.97 -5.54 -0.51
CA LEU A 49 6.06 -4.24 -1.17
C LEU A 49 4.95 -4.13 -2.21
N PHE A 50 4.07 -3.14 -2.04
CA PHE A 50 3.04 -2.80 -3.01
C PHE A 50 3.52 -1.70 -3.95
N VAL A 51 3.28 -1.88 -5.25
CA VAL A 51 3.55 -0.88 -6.29
C VAL A 51 2.22 -0.50 -6.92
N ALA A 52 1.78 0.75 -6.73
CA ALA A 52 0.63 1.32 -7.42
C ALA A 52 1.07 2.09 -8.68
N GLU A 53 0.13 2.66 -9.44
CA GLU A 53 0.43 3.38 -10.68
C GLU A 53 1.17 4.70 -10.42
N ALA A 54 0.53 5.61 -9.71
CA ALA A 54 1.01 6.97 -9.46
C ALA A 54 0.26 7.60 -8.27
N PRO A 55 0.78 8.68 -7.65
CA PRO A 55 0.04 9.45 -6.68
C PRO A 55 -1.24 10.04 -7.28
N GLY A 56 -2.39 9.79 -6.67
CA GLY A 56 -3.66 10.40 -7.07
C GLY A 56 -3.82 11.83 -6.54
N ARG A 57 -4.37 12.73 -7.34
CA ARG A 57 -4.56 14.15 -7.03
C ARG A 57 -5.25 14.40 -5.68
N LEU A 58 -6.34 13.69 -5.40
CA LEU A 58 -7.12 13.84 -4.17
C LEU A 58 -6.57 13.03 -2.99
N GLY A 59 -5.71 12.06 -3.27
CA GLY A 59 -5.08 11.16 -2.30
C GLY A 59 -3.62 11.51 -2.04
N ALA A 60 -2.74 10.69 -2.55
CA ALA A 60 -1.31 10.71 -2.25
C ALA A 60 -0.59 12.00 -2.66
N ASP A 61 -0.98 12.66 -3.76
CA ASP A 61 -0.40 13.94 -4.16
C ASP A 61 -0.69 15.05 -3.14
N ARG A 62 -1.89 15.03 -2.54
CA ARG A 62 -2.29 15.96 -1.49
C ARG A 62 -1.67 15.61 -0.13
N THR A 63 -1.70 14.34 0.25
CA THR A 63 -1.33 13.88 1.61
C THR A 63 0.16 13.58 1.77
N GLY A 64 0.86 13.23 0.67
CA GLY A 64 2.22 12.71 0.71
C GLY A 64 2.30 11.23 1.10
N VAL A 65 1.15 10.55 1.32
CA VAL A 65 1.07 9.16 1.75
C VAL A 65 0.50 8.31 0.61
N PRO A 66 1.23 7.29 0.10
CA PRO A 66 0.74 6.43 -0.97
C PRO A 66 -0.57 5.73 -0.60
N LEU A 67 -1.51 5.67 -1.54
CA LEU A 67 -2.83 5.04 -1.36
C LEU A 67 -3.53 5.49 -0.07
N TYR A 68 -3.63 6.81 0.14
CA TYR A 68 -4.25 7.39 1.32
C TYR A 68 -4.96 8.72 1.00
N GLY A 69 -6.07 8.97 1.69
CA GLY A 69 -6.79 10.26 1.65
C GLY A 69 -7.84 10.37 0.54
N ASP A 70 -8.14 9.27 -0.15
CA ASP A 70 -9.22 9.16 -1.12
C ASP A 70 -9.88 7.76 -1.06
N ARG A 71 -10.92 7.55 -1.85
CA ARG A 71 -11.67 6.28 -1.89
C ARG A 71 -10.79 5.05 -2.20
N THR A 72 -9.73 5.22 -2.97
CA THR A 72 -8.76 4.15 -3.25
C THR A 72 -8.01 3.77 -1.98
N GLY A 73 -7.58 4.77 -1.23
CA GLY A 73 -6.94 4.59 0.07
C GLY A 73 -7.85 3.87 1.06
N ASP A 74 -9.12 4.29 1.18
CA ASP A 74 -10.10 3.63 2.05
C ASP A 74 -10.27 2.15 1.70
N ASN A 75 -10.38 1.83 0.40
CA ASN A 75 -10.47 0.45 -0.05
C ASN A 75 -9.19 -0.35 0.25
N PHE A 76 -8.02 0.25 0.08
CA PHE A 76 -6.74 -0.39 0.37
C PHE A 76 -6.60 -0.72 1.85
N GLU A 77 -6.91 0.23 2.75
CA GLU A 77 -6.93 -0.01 4.20
C GLU A 77 -7.92 -1.12 4.60
N ALA A 78 -9.11 -1.14 3.98
CA ALA A 78 -10.09 -2.20 4.21
C ALA A 78 -9.60 -3.58 3.74
N LEU A 79 -8.81 -3.65 2.66
CA LEU A 79 -8.20 -4.88 2.17
C LEU A 79 -7.07 -5.36 3.09
N LEU A 80 -6.22 -4.46 3.60
CA LEU A 80 -5.22 -4.78 4.62
C LEU A 80 -5.89 -5.30 5.90
N GLY A 81 -6.91 -4.59 6.39
CA GLY A 81 -7.67 -4.98 7.59
C GLY A 81 -8.35 -6.34 7.46
N ASN A 82 -8.78 -6.73 6.24
CA ASN A 82 -9.36 -8.07 5.99
C ASN A 82 -8.40 -9.23 6.29
N VAL A 83 -7.09 -8.97 6.27
CA VAL A 83 -6.04 -9.97 6.58
C VAL A 83 -5.30 -9.64 7.87
N ASN A 84 -5.84 -8.75 8.70
CA ASN A 84 -5.25 -8.27 9.94
C ASN A 84 -3.85 -7.64 9.75
N TRP A 85 -3.63 -7.02 8.61
CA TRP A 85 -2.44 -6.22 8.35
C TRP A 85 -2.72 -4.75 8.58
N HIS A 86 -1.67 -4.05 9.01
CA HIS A 86 -1.62 -2.60 9.17
C HIS A 86 -0.58 -2.03 8.23
N ARG A 87 -0.70 -0.74 7.92
CA ARG A 87 0.18 -0.04 6.98
C ARG A 87 1.66 -0.14 7.36
N GLU A 88 1.96 -0.16 8.66
CA GLU A 88 3.32 -0.27 9.20
C GLU A 88 3.98 -1.64 8.96
N GLN A 89 3.21 -2.64 8.54
CA GLN A 89 3.70 -3.98 8.24
C GLN A 89 4.05 -4.18 6.77
N VAL A 90 3.69 -3.21 5.92
CA VAL A 90 3.91 -3.24 4.47
C VAL A 90 4.69 -2.03 4.01
N PHE A 91 5.28 -2.09 2.82
CA PHE A 91 5.83 -0.92 2.14
C PHE A 91 5.00 -0.63 0.89
N VAL A 92 4.62 0.62 0.68
CA VAL A 92 3.79 1.03 -0.46
C VAL A 92 4.52 2.10 -1.25
N THR A 93 4.66 1.89 -2.55
CA THR A 93 5.22 2.88 -3.48
C THR A 93 4.39 2.95 -4.76
N ASN A 94 4.86 3.70 -5.74
CA ASN A 94 4.22 3.84 -7.04
C ASN A 94 5.24 3.57 -8.16
N ALA A 95 4.73 3.23 -9.36
CA ALA A 95 5.53 3.11 -10.58
C ALA A 95 6.19 4.44 -10.94
N ILE A 96 5.48 5.56 -10.75
CA ILE A 96 6.04 6.91 -10.80
C ILE A 96 5.72 7.66 -9.50
N LEU A 97 6.64 8.50 -9.05
CA LEU A 97 6.54 9.14 -7.74
C LEU A 97 5.83 10.51 -7.75
N CYS A 98 5.49 11.02 -8.92
CA CYS A 98 4.79 12.28 -9.12
C CYS A 98 3.38 12.05 -9.66
N ASN A 99 2.43 12.95 -9.38
CA ASN A 99 1.09 12.86 -9.93
C ASN A 99 1.05 13.33 -11.40
N PRO A 100 0.74 12.45 -12.38
CA PRO A 100 0.56 12.86 -13.76
C PRO A 100 -0.83 13.49 -13.95
N GLN A 101 -0.87 14.71 -14.45
CA GLN A 101 -2.12 15.43 -14.70
C GLN A 101 -2.25 15.82 -16.16
N ASP A 102 -3.49 15.88 -16.64
CA ASP A 102 -3.85 16.51 -17.91
C ASP A 102 -3.87 18.05 -17.78
N ASP A 103 -4.16 18.73 -18.88
CA ASP A 103 -4.19 20.19 -18.92
C ASP A 103 -5.36 20.81 -18.12
N HIS A 104 -6.33 19.97 -17.69
CA HIS A 104 -7.43 20.35 -16.80
C HIS A 104 -7.14 20.02 -15.34
N GLY A 105 -5.95 19.51 -15.01
CA GLY A 105 -5.55 19.14 -13.66
C GLY A 105 -6.13 17.81 -13.17
N ASN A 106 -6.71 16.98 -14.06
CA ASN A 106 -7.18 15.66 -13.69
C ASN A 106 -6.06 14.62 -13.78
N ASN A 107 -6.18 13.53 -13.01
CA ASN A 107 -5.27 12.42 -13.13
C ASN A 107 -5.33 11.82 -14.55
N ARG A 108 -4.19 11.58 -15.15
CA ARG A 108 -4.01 10.77 -16.36
C ARG A 108 -3.11 9.58 -16.10
N THR A 109 -3.11 8.62 -16.98
CA THR A 109 -2.13 7.54 -16.98
C THR A 109 -0.73 8.11 -17.26
N PRO A 110 0.33 7.64 -16.57
CA PRO A 110 1.71 7.98 -16.90
C PRO A 110 2.06 7.62 -18.34
N THR A 111 2.91 8.40 -18.97
CA THR A 111 3.49 8.03 -20.26
C THR A 111 4.57 6.96 -20.08
N SER A 112 4.90 6.22 -21.16
CA SER A 112 5.99 5.25 -21.13
C SER A 112 7.33 5.88 -20.75
N GLU A 113 7.56 7.13 -21.20
CA GLU A 113 8.76 7.90 -20.85
C GLU A 113 8.81 8.23 -19.34
N GLU A 114 7.70 8.67 -18.75
CA GLU A 114 7.61 8.96 -17.31
C GLU A 114 7.85 7.69 -16.48
N ILE A 115 7.34 6.54 -16.93
CA ILE A 115 7.60 5.24 -16.29
C ILE A 115 9.08 4.88 -16.42
N ALA A 116 9.67 5.00 -17.60
CA ALA A 116 11.08 4.71 -17.83
C ALA A 116 11.99 5.60 -16.98
N ASN A 117 11.71 6.90 -16.91
CA ASN A 117 12.45 7.87 -16.10
C ASN A 117 12.39 7.53 -14.59
N CYS A 118 11.26 7.01 -14.10
CA CYS A 118 11.09 6.62 -12.71
C CYS A 118 11.57 5.20 -12.38
N SER A 119 11.86 4.37 -13.38
CA SER A 119 12.16 2.94 -13.18
C SER A 119 13.39 2.71 -12.29
N ALA A 120 14.43 3.54 -12.43
CA ALA A 120 15.62 3.46 -11.59
C ALA A 120 15.32 3.71 -10.09
N TYR A 121 14.44 4.66 -9.77
CA TYR A 121 14.02 4.89 -8.38
C TYR A 121 13.19 3.72 -7.84
N LEU A 122 12.30 3.15 -8.67
CA LEU A 122 11.52 1.98 -8.28
C LEU A 122 12.44 0.78 -8.01
N GLU A 123 13.45 0.55 -8.84
CA GLU A 123 14.46 -0.48 -8.65
C GLU A 123 15.25 -0.27 -7.34
N MET A 124 15.70 0.97 -7.08
CA MET A 124 16.39 1.32 -5.83
C MET A 124 15.53 1.04 -4.60
N VAL A 125 14.23 1.36 -4.64
CA VAL A 125 13.29 1.05 -3.55
C VAL A 125 13.18 -0.46 -3.35
N ILE A 126 13.00 -1.25 -4.40
CA ILE A 126 12.89 -2.71 -4.32
C ILE A 126 14.17 -3.33 -3.76
N ASN A 127 15.34 -2.89 -4.25
CA ASN A 127 16.63 -3.37 -3.80
C ASN A 127 16.95 -2.95 -2.36
N LEU A 128 16.42 -1.84 -1.89
CA LEU A 128 16.59 -1.38 -0.51
C LEU A 128 15.68 -2.13 0.45
N VAL A 129 14.41 -2.29 0.11
CA VAL A 129 13.42 -2.98 0.95
C VAL A 129 13.69 -4.49 0.99
N GLU A 130 14.17 -5.09 -0.10
CA GLU A 130 14.41 -6.55 -0.23
C GLU A 130 13.17 -7.37 0.16
N PRO A 131 12.01 -7.11 -0.46
CA PRO A 131 10.77 -7.77 -0.09
C PRO A 131 10.80 -9.25 -0.50
N ALA A 132 10.08 -10.10 0.23
CA ALA A 132 9.85 -11.47 -0.19
C ALA A 132 8.88 -11.54 -1.39
N ILE A 133 7.98 -10.53 -1.51
CA ILE A 133 7.02 -10.44 -2.59
C ILE A 133 6.76 -8.98 -2.97
N VAL A 134 6.80 -8.71 -4.27
CA VAL A 134 6.34 -7.45 -4.88
C VAL A 134 4.93 -7.68 -5.40
N VAL A 135 4.00 -6.80 -5.01
CA VAL A 135 2.59 -6.85 -5.40
C VAL A 135 2.28 -5.62 -6.24
N THR A 136 1.96 -5.80 -7.51
CA THR A 136 1.56 -4.68 -8.37
C THR A 136 0.05 -4.46 -8.31
N LEU A 137 -0.37 -3.21 -8.23
CA LEU A 137 -1.77 -2.80 -8.17
C LEU A 137 -2.17 -2.12 -9.48
N GLY A 138 -2.66 -2.91 -10.42
CA GLY A 138 -3.09 -2.45 -11.74
C GLY A 138 -2.08 -2.74 -12.86
N ALA A 139 -2.52 -2.57 -14.11
CA ALA A 139 -1.75 -2.92 -15.29
C ALA A 139 -0.51 -2.03 -15.48
N THR A 140 -0.63 -0.73 -15.20
CA THR A 140 0.50 0.22 -15.30
C THR A 140 1.63 -0.15 -14.34
N ALA A 141 1.31 -0.49 -13.10
CA ALA A 141 2.30 -0.93 -12.12
C ALA A 141 2.95 -2.27 -12.53
N LEU A 142 2.17 -3.19 -13.09
CA LEU A 142 2.67 -4.46 -13.61
C LEU A 142 3.63 -4.23 -14.79
N SER A 143 3.27 -3.35 -15.72
CA SER A 143 4.15 -2.96 -16.84
C SER A 143 5.43 -2.26 -16.36
N ALA A 144 5.34 -1.42 -15.32
CA ALA A 144 6.50 -0.69 -14.81
C ALA A 144 7.57 -1.61 -14.22
N VAL A 145 7.18 -2.64 -13.47
CA VAL A 145 8.17 -3.59 -12.90
C VAL A 145 8.85 -4.45 -13.97
N ALA A 146 8.27 -4.57 -15.17
CA ALA A 146 8.91 -5.25 -16.31
C ALA A 146 10.14 -4.50 -16.85
N HIS A 147 10.27 -3.19 -16.57
CA HIS A 147 11.49 -2.43 -16.89
C HIS A 147 12.67 -2.83 -16.01
N ILE A 148 12.43 -3.42 -14.84
CA ILE A 148 13.48 -3.87 -13.92
C ILE A 148 13.85 -5.32 -14.24
N TRP A 149 12.89 -6.23 -14.16
CA TRP A 149 13.04 -7.62 -14.59
C TRP A 149 11.84 -8.02 -15.45
N PRO A 150 12.06 -8.42 -16.72
CA PRO A 150 11.00 -8.83 -17.62
C PRO A 150 10.17 -10.00 -17.07
N HIS A 151 8.88 -9.98 -17.36
CA HIS A 151 7.93 -11.06 -17.05
C HIS A 151 6.87 -11.16 -18.15
N GLY A 152 6.20 -12.30 -18.26
CA GLY A 152 5.14 -12.53 -19.25
C GLY A 152 3.72 -12.43 -18.67
N LEU A 153 3.52 -11.75 -17.52
CA LEU A 153 2.21 -11.68 -16.88
C LEU A 153 1.34 -10.59 -17.50
N GLU A 154 0.05 -10.91 -17.66
CA GLU A 154 -1.01 -9.96 -18.02
C GLU A 154 -2.05 -9.89 -16.89
N LEU A 155 -2.38 -8.66 -16.42
CA LEU A 155 -3.26 -8.49 -15.27
C LEU A 155 -4.60 -9.23 -15.42
N ARG A 156 -5.19 -9.23 -16.62
CA ARG A 156 -6.49 -9.83 -16.86
C ARG A 156 -6.48 -11.34 -16.66
N GLU A 157 -5.42 -12.00 -17.12
CA GLU A 157 -5.29 -13.46 -17.14
C GLU A 157 -4.58 -13.98 -15.87
N ASP A 158 -3.71 -13.14 -15.27
CA ASP A 158 -2.77 -13.59 -14.25
C ASP A 158 -3.02 -12.96 -12.87
N ALA A 159 -4.17 -12.28 -12.68
CA ALA A 159 -4.50 -11.70 -11.38
C ALA A 159 -4.40 -12.73 -10.26
N ALA A 160 -3.63 -12.40 -9.23
CA ALA A 160 -3.30 -13.23 -8.07
C ALA A 160 -2.45 -14.49 -8.37
N LYS A 161 -1.90 -14.66 -9.58
CA LYS A 161 -0.83 -15.63 -9.81
C LYS A 161 0.47 -15.13 -9.18
N VAL A 162 1.33 -16.05 -8.81
CA VAL A 162 2.62 -15.75 -8.20
C VAL A 162 3.71 -16.44 -9.00
N ILE A 163 4.72 -15.66 -9.40
CA ILE A 163 5.89 -16.19 -10.09
C ILE A 163 7.17 -15.80 -9.34
N PRO A 164 8.28 -16.55 -9.49
CA PRO A 164 9.62 -16.04 -9.17
C PRO A 164 9.94 -14.81 -10.01
N TRP A 165 10.52 -13.77 -9.41
CA TRP A 165 10.85 -12.53 -10.09
C TRP A 165 12.07 -11.87 -9.42
N GLY A 166 13.22 -11.89 -10.10
CA GLY A 166 14.49 -11.48 -9.51
C GLY A 166 14.78 -12.22 -8.21
N THR A 167 15.03 -11.49 -7.14
CA THR A 167 15.26 -12.03 -5.78
C THR A 167 13.98 -12.18 -4.96
N ALA A 168 12.83 -11.77 -5.52
CA ALA A 168 11.53 -11.79 -4.89
C ALA A 168 10.53 -12.70 -5.64
N LYS A 169 9.28 -12.65 -5.22
CA LYS A 169 8.12 -13.11 -5.99
C LYS A 169 7.36 -11.92 -6.54
N LEU A 170 6.64 -12.08 -7.64
CA LEU A 170 5.74 -11.07 -8.21
C LEU A 170 4.31 -11.58 -8.21
N MET A 171 3.38 -10.72 -7.77
CA MET A 171 1.95 -11.01 -7.73
C MET A 171 1.16 -9.80 -8.27
N PRO A 172 0.54 -9.90 -9.47
CA PRO A 172 -0.31 -8.85 -9.98
C PRO A 172 -1.68 -8.88 -9.31
N LEU A 173 -2.15 -7.74 -8.81
CA LEU A 173 -3.50 -7.54 -8.29
C LEU A 173 -4.18 -6.36 -9.00
N TYR A 174 -5.51 -6.35 -8.97
CA TYR A 174 -6.26 -5.20 -9.43
C TYR A 174 -6.13 -4.03 -8.47
N HIS A 175 -6.06 -2.83 -9.02
CA HIS A 175 -6.02 -1.60 -8.25
C HIS A 175 -7.28 -1.46 -7.38
N PRO A 176 -7.20 -1.04 -6.11
CA PRO A 176 -8.36 -0.95 -5.21
C PRO A 176 -9.29 0.25 -5.50
N GLY A 177 -9.03 0.98 -6.57
CA GLY A 177 -9.85 2.13 -6.98
C GLY A 177 -11.24 1.72 -7.47
N PRO A 178 -12.24 2.63 -7.38
CA PRO A 178 -13.63 2.34 -7.73
C PRO A 178 -13.83 1.82 -9.16
N ARG A 179 -13.05 2.31 -10.13
CA ARG A 179 -13.14 1.87 -11.53
C ARG A 179 -12.71 0.41 -11.72
N ALA A 180 -11.74 -0.04 -10.96
CA ALA A 180 -11.24 -1.41 -11.08
C ALA A 180 -12.20 -2.45 -10.50
N THR A 181 -13.14 -2.07 -9.64
CA THR A 181 -14.15 -2.96 -9.06
C THR A 181 -15.12 -3.53 -10.11
N ILE A 182 -15.24 -2.87 -11.27
CA ILE A 182 -16.01 -3.34 -12.42
C ILE A 182 -15.38 -4.62 -13.00
N HIS A 183 -14.05 -4.70 -13.02
CA HIS A 183 -13.30 -5.84 -13.55
C HIS A 183 -13.02 -6.92 -12.49
N ARG A 184 -12.83 -6.51 -11.24
CA ARG A 184 -12.59 -7.40 -10.10
C ARG A 184 -13.26 -6.87 -8.85
N SER A 185 -14.39 -7.47 -8.48
CA SER A 185 -15.19 -7.04 -7.32
C SER A 185 -14.37 -7.00 -6.03
N LEU A 186 -14.79 -6.19 -5.07
CA LEU A 186 -14.11 -6.10 -3.76
C LEU A 186 -14.05 -7.46 -3.04
N ILE A 187 -15.06 -8.33 -3.24
CA ILE A 187 -15.05 -9.69 -2.69
C ILE A 187 -13.87 -10.49 -3.26
N LYS A 188 -13.66 -10.44 -4.59
CA LYS A 188 -12.51 -11.09 -5.23
C LYS A 188 -11.19 -10.49 -4.79
N GLN A 189 -11.11 -9.16 -4.65
CA GLN A 189 -9.91 -8.49 -4.15
C GLN A 189 -9.59 -8.90 -2.69
N ARG A 190 -10.60 -9.06 -1.82
CA ARG A 190 -10.40 -9.63 -0.46
C ARG A 190 -9.83 -11.04 -0.50
N SER A 191 -10.33 -11.90 -1.39
CA SER A 191 -9.78 -13.25 -1.60
C SER A 191 -8.33 -13.22 -2.05
N ASP A 192 -7.96 -12.25 -2.93
CA ASP A 192 -6.57 -12.08 -3.39
C ASP A 192 -5.64 -11.68 -2.25
N PHE A 193 -6.07 -10.75 -1.39
CA PHE A 193 -5.29 -10.34 -0.21
C PHE A 193 -5.18 -11.50 0.81
N THR A 194 -6.23 -12.31 0.97
CA THR A 194 -6.15 -13.53 1.82
C THR A 194 -5.10 -14.50 1.27
N ARG A 195 -5.07 -14.72 -0.04
CA ARG A 195 -4.05 -15.55 -0.69
C ARG A 195 -2.64 -14.96 -0.51
N LEU A 196 -2.48 -13.64 -0.65
CA LEU A 196 -1.21 -12.95 -0.40
C LEU A 196 -0.73 -13.17 1.04
N ALA A 197 -1.61 -13.01 2.02
CA ALA A 197 -1.27 -13.21 3.44
C ALA A 197 -0.82 -14.64 3.73
N GLN A 198 -1.48 -15.64 3.13
CA GLN A 198 -1.08 -17.05 3.25
C GLN A 198 0.31 -17.34 2.66
N LEU A 199 0.72 -16.63 1.60
CA LEU A 199 2.03 -16.79 0.98
C LEU A 199 3.16 -16.18 1.82
N VAL A 200 2.87 -15.12 2.58
CA VAL A 200 3.86 -14.43 3.43
C VAL A 200 3.99 -15.10 4.79
N HIS A 201 2.92 -15.65 5.32
CA HIS A 201 2.87 -16.32 6.61
C HIS A 201 2.33 -17.77 6.50
N PRO A 202 3.05 -18.68 5.84
CA PRO A 202 2.57 -20.05 5.62
C PRO A 202 2.35 -20.86 6.92
N ALA A 203 2.95 -20.42 8.04
CA ALA A 203 2.85 -21.11 9.33
C ALA A 203 1.81 -20.51 10.29
N SER A 204 1.15 -19.43 9.94
CA SER A 204 -0.03 -18.97 10.69
C SER A 204 -1.22 -19.83 10.28
N GLY A 205 -1.15 -21.12 10.66
CA GLY A 205 -2.32 -21.97 10.59
C GLY A 205 -3.48 -21.20 11.21
N LEU A 206 -4.51 -20.96 10.42
CA LEU A 206 -5.81 -20.53 10.88
C LEU A 206 -6.24 -21.49 12.02
N LEU A 207 -5.82 -21.21 13.25
CA LEU A 207 -6.63 -21.55 14.40
C LEU A 207 -7.95 -20.81 14.14
N GLN A 208 -8.90 -21.54 13.53
CA GLN A 208 -10.30 -21.21 13.60
C GLN A 208 -10.58 -20.93 15.08
N ARG A 209 -10.56 -19.67 15.48
CA ARG A 209 -11.16 -19.26 16.73
C ARG A 209 -12.62 -19.61 16.56
N LYS A 210 -13.02 -20.74 17.15
CA LYS A 210 -14.44 -21.02 17.40
C LYS A 210 -15.03 -19.73 17.95
N PRO A 211 -16.17 -19.26 17.43
CA PRO A 211 -16.82 -18.08 17.98
C PRO A 211 -16.95 -18.29 19.50
N LYS A 212 -16.43 -17.33 20.25
CA LYS A 212 -16.57 -17.33 21.71
C LYS A 212 -18.07 -17.39 21.99
N PRO A 213 -18.57 -18.35 22.82
CA PRO A 213 -19.99 -18.38 23.12
C PRO A 213 -20.41 -17.02 23.66
N ALA A 214 -21.56 -16.55 23.21
CA ALA A 214 -22.13 -15.29 23.65
C ALA A 214 -22.15 -15.27 25.18
N VAL A 215 -21.50 -14.30 25.78
CA VAL A 215 -21.59 -14.07 27.24
C VAL A 215 -23.00 -13.58 27.48
N THR A 216 -23.84 -14.46 28.05
CA THR A 216 -25.17 -14.10 28.54
C THR A 216 -24.94 -13.16 29.72
N LEU A 217 -25.23 -11.88 29.55
CA LEU A 217 -25.22 -10.93 30.67
C LEU A 217 -26.34 -11.35 31.65
N PRO A 218 -26.06 -11.36 32.98
CA PRO A 218 -27.09 -11.63 33.97
C PRO A 218 -28.17 -10.53 33.92
N PRO A 219 -29.43 -10.85 34.26
CA PRO A 219 -30.51 -9.87 34.26
C PRO A 219 -30.19 -8.72 35.25
N ILE A 220 -30.40 -7.50 34.82
CA ILE A 220 -30.26 -6.29 35.64
C ILE A 220 -31.34 -6.35 36.72
N HIS A 221 -30.97 -6.61 37.95
CA HIS A 221 -31.85 -6.47 39.10
C HIS A 221 -32.23 -4.99 39.23
N ALA A 222 -33.54 -4.75 39.26
CA ALA A 222 -34.12 -3.44 39.52
C ALA A 222 -33.59 -2.87 40.84
N ILE A 223 -33.10 -1.62 40.79
CA ILE A 223 -32.72 -0.86 41.99
C ILE A 223 -34.02 -0.45 42.69
N PRO A 224 -34.20 -0.76 44.01
CA PRO A 224 -35.38 -0.32 44.76
C PRO A 224 -35.31 1.20 44.97
N GLY A 225 -36.47 1.83 44.86
CA GLY A 225 -36.69 3.25 44.88
C GLY A 225 -36.03 4.03 45.97
N GLY A 226 -35.38 5.12 45.56
CA GLY A 226 -34.88 6.18 46.42
C GLY A 226 -35.97 7.17 46.84
N ALA A 227 -35.86 7.56 48.03
CA ALA A 227 -36.77 8.34 48.84
C ALA A 227 -37.14 9.72 48.24
N SER A 228 -38.42 10.07 48.44
CA SER A 228 -39.03 11.38 48.36
C SER A 228 -38.23 12.42 49.15
N VAL A 229 -37.85 13.54 48.52
CA VAL A 229 -37.43 14.76 49.20
C VAL A 229 -38.59 15.73 49.17
N ALA A 230 -39.01 16.12 50.36
CA ALA A 230 -40.11 17.03 50.62
C ALA A 230 -39.82 18.45 50.09
N GLU A 231 -40.88 19.06 49.50
CA GLU A 231 -40.96 20.51 49.28
C GLU A 231 -41.07 21.21 50.62
N GLU A 232 -40.30 22.27 50.86
CA GLU A 232 -40.55 23.34 51.81
C GLU A 232 -40.90 24.62 51.05
N PRO A 233 -41.93 25.37 51.53
CA PRO A 233 -42.43 26.56 50.86
C PRO A 233 -41.79 27.85 51.37
N ARG A 234 -41.43 28.73 50.44
CA ARG A 234 -41.60 30.21 50.45
C ARG A 234 -41.15 30.85 49.17
#